data_4cc0e4b7f3a97fe55d45c1e5c51bcd4b
#
_entry.id   4cc0e4b7f3a97fe55d45c1e5c51bcd4b
#
_cell.length_a   1.000
_cell.length_b   1.000
_cell.length_c   1.000
_cell.angle_alpha   90.00
_cell.angle_beta   90.00
_cell.angle_gamma   90.00
#
_symmetry.space_group_name_H-M   'P 1'
#
loop_
_entity.id
_entity.type
_entity.pdbx_description
1 polymer ?
#
loop_
_entity_poly.entity_id
_entity_poly.type
_entity_poly.pdbx_seq_one_letter_code
_entity_poly.pdbx_strand_id
1 'polypeptide(L)'
;MKINIKGREVELKNTFRSMIIYEKVAGKTFNPQGITEILLYFYSVIMASDKDCELEFDDLLDMVDANPKLITDFSEWLNKSFRISNYLNGDVEKENENPKKA
;
A
#
# COMPACT_ATOMS: atom_id res chain seq x y z
N MET A 1 -0.84 -0.17 -10.04
CA MET A 1 -1.90 -1.17 -9.83
C MET A 1 -3.26 -0.51 -9.92
N LYS A 2 -4.12 -1.09 -10.71
CA LYS A 2 -5.48 -0.56 -10.87
C LYS A 2 -6.48 -1.49 -10.20
N ILE A 3 -7.46 -0.92 -9.51
CA ILE A 3 -8.52 -1.73 -8.93
C ILE A 3 -9.86 -1.07 -9.23
N ASN A 4 -10.92 -1.87 -9.17
CA ASN A 4 -12.27 -1.37 -9.38
C ASN A 4 -12.94 -1.21 -8.02
N ILE A 5 -13.40 -0.01 -7.72
CA ILE A 5 -14.06 0.30 -6.47
C ILE A 5 -15.45 0.86 -6.79
N LYS A 6 -16.48 0.07 -6.49
CA LYS A 6 -17.87 0.48 -6.73
C LYS A 6 -18.08 0.96 -8.17
N GLY A 7 -17.54 0.20 -9.12
CA GLY A 7 -17.69 0.50 -10.54
C GLY A 7 -16.75 1.56 -11.08
N ARG A 8 -15.82 2.03 -10.26
CA ARG A 8 -14.90 3.08 -10.62
C ARG A 8 -13.48 2.55 -10.59
N GLU A 9 -12.73 2.75 -11.68
CA GLU A 9 -11.36 2.29 -11.74
C GLU A 9 -10.44 3.30 -11.08
N VAL A 10 -9.62 2.81 -10.14
CA VAL A 10 -8.69 3.66 -9.39
C VAL A 10 -7.27 3.16 -9.60
N GLU A 11 -6.38 4.08 -9.99
CA GLU A 11 -4.97 3.78 -10.14
C GLU A 11 -4.28 4.04 -8.81
N LEU A 12 -3.78 3.01 -8.16
CA LEU A 12 -3.13 3.14 -6.86
C LEU A 12 -1.72 3.69 -7.00
N LYS A 13 -1.38 4.62 -6.12
CA LYS A 13 -0.06 5.23 -6.07
C LYS A 13 0.47 5.15 -4.65
N ASN A 14 1.70 4.67 -4.51
CA ASN A 14 2.36 4.59 -3.21
C ASN A 14 3.11 5.88 -2.95
N THR A 15 2.56 6.74 -2.09
CA THR A 15 3.05 8.11 -1.89
C THR A 15 3.26 8.37 -0.41
N PHE A 16 3.99 9.47 -0.12
CA PHE A 16 4.09 9.93 1.26
C PHE A 16 2.72 10.23 1.85
N ARG A 17 1.80 10.74 1.02
CA ARG A 17 0.45 11.02 1.50
C ARG A 17 -0.21 9.74 2.02
N SER A 18 -0.05 8.62 1.32
CA SER A 18 -0.65 7.37 1.77
C SER A 18 -0.04 6.92 3.11
N MET A 19 1.26 7.13 3.29
CA MET A 19 1.91 6.79 4.55
C MET A 19 1.40 7.66 5.70
N ILE A 20 1.23 8.95 5.44
CA ILE A 20 0.72 9.87 6.45
C ILE A 20 -0.72 9.52 6.83
N ILE A 21 -1.55 9.23 5.83
CA ILE A 21 -2.92 8.80 6.10
C ILE A 21 -2.92 7.55 6.96
N TYR A 22 -2.04 6.59 6.63
CA TYR A 22 -1.94 5.37 7.41
C TYR A 22 -1.61 5.67 8.87
N GLU A 23 -0.63 6.54 9.12
CA GLU A 23 -0.24 6.83 10.49
C GLU A 23 -1.38 7.47 11.27
N LYS A 24 -2.18 8.29 10.61
CA LYS A 24 -3.34 8.90 11.26
C LYS A 24 -4.44 7.89 11.55
N VAL A 25 -4.69 6.99 10.61
CA VAL A 25 -5.74 6.00 10.75
C VAL A 25 -5.36 4.92 11.75
N ALA A 26 -4.13 4.44 11.67
CA ALA A 26 -3.64 3.37 12.52
C ALA A 26 -3.22 3.86 13.90
N GLY A 27 -2.90 5.15 14.01
CA GLY A 27 -2.44 5.72 15.27
C GLY A 27 -1.05 5.30 15.65
N LYS A 28 -0.21 4.99 14.68
CA LYS A 28 1.14 4.53 14.95
C LYS A 28 2.04 4.82 13.76
N THR A 29 3.34 4.76 14.00
CA THR A 29 4.35 4.98 12.97
C THR A 29 4.21 3.98 11.84
N PHE A 30 4.50 4.43 10.62
CA PHE A 30 4.36 3.60 9.43
C PHE A 30 5.30 2.39 9.47
N ASN A 31 4.73 1.24 9.66
CA ASN A 31 5.41 -0.04 9.62
C ASN A 31 4.35 -1.14 9.63
N PRO A 32 3.57 -1.25 8.54
CA PRO A 32 2.45 -2.18 8.53
C PRO A 32 2.93 -3.62 8.57
N GLN A 33 2.47 -4.37 9.56
CA GLN A 33 2.75 -5.78 9.73
C GLN A 33 1.44 -6.48 10.08
N GLY A 34 1.29 -7.69 9.57
CA GLY A 34 0.09 -8.45 9.81
C GLY A 34 -1.06 -7.98 8.95
N ILE A 35 -2.13 -8.76 8.97
CA ILE A 35 -3.23 -8.57 8.02
C ILE A 35 -3.97 -7.25 8.24
N THR A 36 -4.21 -6.90 9.51
CA THR A 36 -4.97 -5.69 9.81
C THR A 36 -4.24 -4.45 9.32
N GLU A 37 -2.94 -4.37 9.59
CA GLU A 37 -2.17 -3.19 9.22
C GLU A 37 -1.96 -3.10 7.72
N ILE A 38 -1.78 -4.22 7.07
CA ILE A 38 -1.67 -4.25 5.60
C ILE A 38 -2.97 -3.75 4.97
N LEU A 39 -4.12 -4.17 5.50
CA LEU A 39 -5.40 -3.71 5.00
C LEU A 39 -5.63 -2.23 5.29
N LEU A 40 -5.19 -1.76 6.46
CA LEU A 40 -5.28 -0.32 6.77
C LEU A 40 -4.42 0.48 5.79
N TYR A 41 -3.26 -0.04 5.43
CA TYR A 41 -2.43 0.66 4.46
C TYR A 41 -3.04 0.60 3.05
N PHE A 42 -3.63 -0.53 2.69
CA PHE A 42 -4.36 -0.65 1.42
C PHE A 42 -5.43 0.44 1.34
N TYR A 43 -6.21 0.58 2.41
CA TYR A 43 -7.23 1.61 2.50
C TYR A 43 -6.62 3.01 2.36
N SER A 44 -5.50 3.25 3.05
CA SER A 44 -4.82 4.54 3.00
C SER A 44 -4.33 4.88 1.60
N VAL A 45 -3.81 3.89 0.89
CA VAL A 45 -3.35 4.08 -0.49
C VAL A 45 -4.53 4.43 -1.39
N ILE A 46 -5.67 3.76 -1.21
CA ILE A 46 -6.86 4.06 -2.00
C ILE A 46 -7.29 5.51 -1.76
N MET A 47 -7.37 5.91 -0.50
CA MET A 47 -7.82 7.25 -0.17
C MET A 47 -6.85 8.32 -0.67
N ALA A 48 -5.55 8.03 -0.64
CA ALA A 48 -4.56 8.96 -1.15
C ALA A 48 -4.57 9.04 -2.68
N SER A 49 -4.93 7.93 -3.33
CA SER A 49 -4.90 7.86 -4.79
C SER A 49 -6.14 8.48 -5.43
N ASP A 50 -7.27 8.46 -4.73
CA ASP A 50 -8.51 9.00 -5.25
C ASP A 50 -9.25 9.74 -4.13
N LYS A 51 -9.08 11.07 -4.13
CA LYS A 51 -9.65 11.91 -3.08
C LYS A 51 -11.17 11.92 -3.08
N ASP A 52 -11.78 11.59 -4.19
CA ASP A 52 -13.24 11.58 -4.31
C ASP A 52 -13.85 10.22 -3.99
N CYS A 53 -13.03 9.26 -3.62
CA CYS A 53 -13.50 7.91 -3.33
C CYS A 53 -14.22 7.91 -1.97
N GLU A 54 -15.45 7.41 -1.97
CA GLU A 54 -16.25 7.32 -0.75
C GLU A 54 -16.29 5.90 -0.25
N LEU A 55 -15.11 5.33 -0.07
CA LEU A 55 -14.96 3.97 0.40
C LEU A 55 -14.73 3.96 1.89
N GLU A 56 -15.48 3.13 2.61
CA GLU A 56 -15.24 2.90 4.03
C GLU A 56 -14.37 1.67 4.19
N PHE A 57 -13.74 1.56 5.34
CA PHE A 57 -12.88 0.40 5.59
C PHE A 57 -13.65 -0.91 5.51
N ASP A 58 -14.90 -0.92 5.99
CA ASP A 58 -15.74 -2.11 5.89
C ASP A 58 -15.99 -2.51 4.44
N ASP A 59 -16.11 -1.52 3.55
CA ASP A 59 -16.28 -1.83 2.12
C ASP A 59 -15.06 -2.56 1.59
N LEU A 60 -13.87 -2.15 2.00
CA LEU A 60 -12.65 -2.83 1.57
C LEU A 60 -12.61 -4.25 2.11
N LEU A 61 -13.03 -4.46 3.35
CA LEU A 61 -13.08 -5.80 3.90
C LEU A 61 -14.02 -6.70 3.10
N ASP A 62 -15.16 -6.16 2.69
CA ASP A 62 -16.09 -6.92 1.85
C ASP A 62 -15.45 -7.28 0.51
N MET A 63 -14.74 -6.34 -0.09
CA MET A 63 -14.08 -6.58 -1.36
C MET A 63 -13.02 -7.68 -1.25
N VAL A 64 -12.24 -7.65 -0.18
CA VAL A 64 -11.18 -8.63 0.03
C VAL A 64 -11.76 -10.00 0.36
N ASP A 65 -12.86 -10.05 1.13
CA ASP A 65 -13.53 -11.30 1.41
C ASP A 65 -14.06 -11.94 0.13
N ALA A 66 -14.58 -11.10 -0.78
CA ALA A 66 -15.10 -11.60 -2.06
C ALA A 66 -13.98 -12.02 -3.00
N ASN A 67 -12.82 -11.40 -2.89
CA ASN A 67 -11.69 -11.68 -3.78
C ASN A 67 -10.37 -11.57 -3.00
N PRO A 68 -10.00 -12.64 -2.29
CA PRO A 68 -8.76 -12.61 -1.48
C PRO A 68 -7.49 -12.32 -2.27
N LYS A 69 -7.52 -12.53 -3.59
CA LYS A 69 -6.36 -12.24 -4.43
C LYS A 69 -5.98 -10.76 -4.38
N LEU A 70 -6.93 -9.89 -4.01
CA LEU A 70 -6.63 -8.46 -3.89
C LEU A 70 -5.52 -8.19 -2.90
N ILE A 71 -5.49 -8.90 -1.77
CA ILE A 71 -4.42 -8.70 -0.78
C ILE A 71 -3.08 -9.14 -1.36
N THR A 72 -3.06 -10.29 -2.03
CA THR A 72 -1.84 -10.81 -2.62
C THR A 72 -1.30 -9.84 -3.67
N ASP A 73 -2.19 -9.37 -4.54
CA ASP A 73 -1.81 -8.44 -5.59
C ASP A 73 -1.30 -7.12 -5.00
N PHE A 74 -1.97 -6.63 -3.97
CA PHE A 74 -1.54 -5.40 -3.31
C PHE A 74 -0.17 -5.57 -2.66
N SER A 75 0.04 -6.69 -1.97
CA SER A 75 1.31 -6.94 -1.29
C SER A 75 2.46 -7.02 -2.29
N GLU A 76 2.25 -7.68 -3.41
CA GLU A 76 3.28 -7.78 -4.44
C GLU A 76 3.58 -6.40 -5.05
N TRP A 77 2.54 -5.64 -5.33
CA TRP A 77 2.69 -4.30 -5.86
C TRP A 77 3.44 -3.41 -4.88
N LEU A 78 3.09 -3.52 -3.59
CA LEU A 78 3.72 -2.72 -2.54
C LEU A 78 5.20 -3.02 -2.43
N ASN A 79 5.56 -4.30 -2.44
CA ASN A 79 6.96 -4.70 -2.38
C ASN A 79 7.77 -4.14 -3.54
N LYS A 80 7.19 -4.16 -4.73
CA LYS A 80 7.86 -3.60 -5.91
C LYS A 80 8.03 -2.09 -5.76
N SER A 81 6.99 -1.41 -5.27
CA SER A 81 7.04 0.04 -5.10
C SER A 81 8.14 0.46 -4.13
N PHE A 82 8.24 -0.24 -3.01
CA PHE A 82 9.29 0.09 -2.04
C PHE A 82 10.68 -0.22 -2.56
N ARG A 83 10.84 -1.33 -3.28
CA ARG A 83 12.16 -1.65 -3.83
C ARG A 83 12.61 -0.59 -4.83
N ILE A 84 11.70 -0.14 -5.67
CA ILE A 84 12.03 0.90 -6.64
C ILE A 84 12.40 2.20 -5.93
N SER A 85 11.64 2.58 -4.91
CA SER A 85 11.92 3.80 -4.15
C SER A 85 13.28 3.74 -3.50
N ASN A 86 13.62 2.61 -2.88
CA ASN A 86 14.91 2.45 -2.23
C ASN A 86 16.03 2.57 -3.24
N TYR A 87 15.85 1.96 -4.39
CA TYR A 87 16.84 2.02 -5.45
C TYR A 87 17.07 3.46 -5.91
N LEU A 88 15.98 4.17 -6.15
CA LEU A 88 16.06 5.54 -6.66
C LEU A 88 16.64 6.49 -5.63
N ASN A 89 16.48 6.20 -4.36
CA ASN A 89 16.98 7.05 -3.29
C ASN A 89 18.42 6.72 -2.91
N GLY A 90 19.01 5.75 -3.54
CA GLY A 90 20.37 5.39 -3.28
C GLY A 90 20.60 4.57 -2.04
N ASP A 91 19.54 4.15 -1.38
CA ASP A 91 19.65 3.34 -0.17
C ASP A 91 20.11 1.92 -0.47
N VAL A 92 20.11 1.61 -1.73
CA VAL A 92 20.45 0.28 -2.19
C VAL A 92 21.91 -0.08 -1.88
N GLU A 93 22.73 0.92 -1.78
CA GLU A 93 24.14 0.63 -1.55
C GLU A 93 24.34 -0.11 -0.25
N LYS A 94 23.35 -0.19 0.46
CA LYS A 94 23.44 -1.06 1.57
C LYS A 94 23.06 -2.45 1.21
N GLU A 95 22.88 -2.42 0.46
CA GLU A 95 22.61 -3.56 0.25
C GLU A 95 23.08 -4.33 -0.28
N ASN A 96 23.28 -3.18 -0.10
CA ASN A 96 23.78 -3.80 -0.34
C ASN A 96 24.26 -4.31 -0.23
N GLU A 97 24.17 -3.96 0.28
CA GLU A 97 24.52 -4.59 0.38
C GLU A 97 24.66 -5.22 0.22
N ASN A 98 24.66 -5.00 0.58
CA ASN A 98 24.89 -5.85 0.45
C ASN A 98 25.18 -6.34 0.08
N PRO A 99 25.31 -6.20 0.13
CA PRO A 99 25.62 -6.83 -0.14
C PRO A 99 25.95 -7.19 -0.47
N LYS A 100 25.92 -7.07 -0.25
CA LYS A 100 26.14 -7.56 -0.41
C LYS A 100 26.52 -7.74 -0.84
N LYS A 101 26.57 -7.41 -0.65
CA LYS A 101 26.79 -7.67 -0.92
C LYS A 101 27.08 -7.81 -1.45
N ALA A 102 27.07 -7.36 -1.21
CA ALA A 102 27.27 -7.57 -1.57
C ALA A 102 27.33 -7.87 -1.97
#